data_016e57976c4170fde874a493df2813a0
#
_entry.id   016e57976c4170fde874a493df2813a0
#
_cell.length_a   1.000
_cell.length_b   1.000
_cell.length_c   1.000
_cell.angle_alpha   90.00
_cell.angle_beta   90.00
_cell.angle_gamma   90.00
#
_symmetry.space_group_name_H-M   'P 1'
#
loop_
_entity.id
_entity.type
_entity.pdbx_description
1 polymer ?
#
loop_
_entity_poly.entity_id
_entity_poly.type
_entity_poly.pdbx_seq_one_letter_code
_entity_poly.pdbx_strand_id
1 'polypeptide(L)'
;MNARRILLVILFSLSVGLLSVLGFWQLDRAEQKRERYENFLERHQSSELRLEKNSTLADLKWRKAVLRGSYEEINLLLDNRVYMKQSGYEVLTPFKLNDGNAVLVNRGWVSNRGSRDFVPSISIAPQILEIKGYFGPPPVVGIRLFGHEKFELTEKLGDSIIRIQKIDPSSLGYVSNGKSLLKEVFYLEGSQVGALKVDRKLPGSGSEKHEAYATQWFSMAAILAFIGLWNLLRKKAPDE
;
A
#
# COMPACT_ATOMS: atom_id res chain seq x y z
N MET A 1 28.42 44.16 -15.59
CA MET A 1 27.82 43.45 -14.44
C MET A 1 28.94 42.61 -13.79
N ASN A 2 29.20 42.78 -12.48
CA ASN A 2 30.33 42.10 -11.83
C ASN A 2 30.04 40.59 -11.79
N ALA A 3 31.09 39.75 -11.92
CA ALA A 3 30.99 38.29 -11.89
C ALA A 3 30.14 37.75 -10.73
N ARG A 4 30.29 38.38 -9.55
CA ARG A 4 29.48 38.04 -8.34
C ARG A 4 27.98 38.24 -8.57
N ARG A 5 27.55 39.28 -9.28
CA ARG A 5 26.13 39.52 -9.61
C ARG A 5 25.59 38.50 -10.60
N ILE A 6 26.38 38.14 -11.60
CA ILE A 6 26.03 37.11 -12.58
C ILE A 6 25.81 35.79 -11.84
N LEU A 7 26.73 35.38 -10.98
CA LEU A 7 26.65 34.17 -10.17
C LEU A 7 25.37 34.15 -9.29
N LEU A 8 25.05 35.26 -8.62
CA LEU A 8 23.85 35.37 -7.81
C LEU A 8 22.55 35.22 -8.62
N VAL A 9 22.49 35.82 -9.82
CA VAL A 9 21.34 35.69 -10.72
C VAL A 9 21.17 34.26 -11.19
N ILE A 10 22.29 33.59 -11.53
CA ILE A 10 22.25 32.18 -11.94
C ILE A 10 21.75 31.29 -10.79
N LEU A 11 22.34 31.41 -9.60
CA LEU A 11 21.93 30.61 -8.42
C LEU A 11 20.45 30.84 -8.10
N PHE A 12 20.01 32.07 -8.17
CA PHE A 12 18.63 32.46 -7.95
C PHE A 12 17.67 31.83 -8.97
N SER A 13 18.00 31.94 -10.26
CA SER A 13 17.20 31.33 -11.33
C SER A 13 17.14 29.80 -11.19
N LEU A 14 18.27 29.18 -10.85
CA LEU A 14 18.32 27.74 -10.59
C LEU A 14 17.44 27.35 -9.40
N SER A 15 17.41 28.14 -8.33
CA SER A 15 16.57 27.90 -7.17
C SER A 15 15.08 27.99 -7.52
N VAL A 16 14.66 29.03 -8.25
CA VAL A 16 13.27 29.16 -8.75
C VAL A 16 12.90 27.97 -9.66
N GLY A 17 13.79 27.61 -10.56
CA GLY A 17 13.61 26.45 -11.45
C GLY A 17 13.43 25.15 -10.66
N LEU A 18 14.29 24.89 -9.68
CA LEU A 18 14.22 23.70 -8.83
C LEU A 18 12.89 23.63 -8.06
N LEU A 19 12.47 24.73 -7.41
CA LEU A 19 11.20 24.78 -6.69
C LEU A 19 10.00 24.51 -7.62
N SER A 20 10.05 25.05 -8.83
CA SER A 20 9.00 24.82 -9.84
C SER A 20 8.94 23.35 -10.26
N VAL A 21 10.09 22.71 -10.52
CA VAL A 21 10.19 21.29 -10.87
C VAL A 21 9.62 20.41 -9.73
N LEU A 22 9.94 20.74 -8.48
CA LEU A 22 9.39 20.02 -7.32
C LEU A 22 7.86 20.21 -7.22
N GLY A 23 7.35 21.39 -7.53
CA GLY A 23 5.92 21.66 -7.62
C GLY A 23 5.22 20.77 -8.66
N PHE A 24 5.73 20.72 -9.87
CA PHE A 24 5.19 19.86 -10.93
C PHE A 24 5.30 18.38 -10.61
N TRP A 25 6.41 17.94 -10.01
CA TRP A 25 6.56 16.57 -9.56
C TRP A 25 5.49 16.18 -8.52
N GLN A 26 5.15 17.08 -7.60
CA GLN A 26 4.09 16.85 -6.64
C GLN A 26 2.70 16.76 -7.31
N LEU A 27 2.41 17.60 -8.31
CA LEU A 27 1.17 17.49 -9.08
C LEU A 27 1.06 16.16 -9.82
N ASP A 28 2.14 15.70 -10.45
CA ASP A 28 2.18 14.39 -11.10
C ASP A 28 1.89 13.25 -10.09
N ARG A 29 2.45 13.35 -8.88
CA ARG A 29 2.16 12.38 -7.82
C ARG A 29 0.72 12.43 -7.32
N ALA A 30 0.12 13.61 -7.25
CA ALA A 30 -1.30 13.78 -6.91
C ALA A 30 -2.19 13.11 -7.97
N GLU A 31 -1.90 13.34 -9.25
CA GLU A 31 -2.66 12.77 -10.37
C GLU A 31 -2.56 11.24 -10.40
N GLN A 32 -1.35 10.67 -10.31
CA GLN A 32 -1.17 9.21 -10.22
C GLN A 32 -1.96 8.57 -9.09
N LYS A 33 -2.12 9.28 -7.95
CA LYS A 33 -2.93 8.78 -6.84
C LYS A 33 -4.42 8.89 -7.14
N ARG A 34 -4.85 9.98 -7.76
CA ARG A 34 -6.25 10.19 -8.16
C ARG A 34 -6.69 9.11 -9.14
N GLU A 35 -5.93 8.86 -10.20
CA GLU A 35 -6.22 7.81 -11.17
C GLU A 35 -6.33 6.43 -10.52
N ARG A 36 -5.43 6.11 -9.56
CA ARG A 36 -5.51 4.83 -8.82
C ARG A 36 -6.77 4.73 -7.98
N TYR A 37 -7.21 5.83 -7.39
CA TYR A 37 -8.42 5.87 -6.59
C TYR A 37 -9.68 5.73 -7.45
N GLU A 38 -9.74 6.41 -8.58
CA GLU A 38 -10.85 6.32 -9.54
C GLU A 38 -10.96 4.91 -10.12
N ASN A 39 -9.85 4.32 -10.56
CA ASN A 39 -9.81 2.91 -10.99
C ASN A 39 -10.26 1.94 -9.90
N PHE A 40 -9.92 2.21 -8.64
CA PHE A 40 -10.41 1.42 -7.53
C PHE A 40 -11.92 1.56 -7.36
N LEU A 41 -12.45 2.79 -7.37
CA LEU A 41 -13.89 3.05 -7.20
C LEU A 41 -14.71 2.41 -8.30
N GLU A 42 -14.33 2.61 -9.56
CA GLU A 42 -15.02 2.03 -10.72
C GLU A 42 -15.16 0.51 -10.58
N ARG A 43 -14.06 -0.17 -10.28
CA ARG A 43 -14.05 -1.63 -10.13
C ARG A 43 -14.76 -2.11 -8.88
N HIS A 44 -14.61 -1.36 -7.79
CA HIS A 44 -15.23 -1.70 -6.51
C HIS A 44 -16.75 -1.48 -6.52
N GLN A 45 -17.26 -0.57 -7.35
CA GLN A 45 -18.70 -0.33 -7.56
C GLN A 45 -19.32 -1.25 -8.60
N SER A 46 -18.53 -1.98 -9.38
CA SER A 46 -19.02 -2.98 -10.30
C SER A 46 -19.80 -4.09 -9.58
N SER A 47 -20.64 -4.81 -10.30
CA SER A 47 -21.42 -5.94 -9.75
C SER A 47 -20.50 -6.94 -9.02
N GLU A 48 -20.98 -7.45 -7.90
CA GLU A 48 -20.29 -8.44 -7.07
C GLU A 48 -20.05 -9.73 -7.86
N LEU A 49 -18.83 -10.23 -7.84
CA LEU A 49 -18.46 -11.47 -8.52
C LEU A 49 -18.80 -12.67 -7.62
N ARG A 50 -19.42 -13.68 -8.19
CA ARG A 50 -19.49 -15.02 -7.60
C ARG A 50 -18.50 -15.91 -8.33
N LEU A 51 -17.44 -16.35 -7.67
CA LEU A 51 -16.49 -17.28 -8.28
C LEU A 51 -17.06 -18.68 -8.27
N GLU A 52 -17.38 -19.15 -9.45
CA GLU A 52 -17.84 -20.51 -9.73
C GLU A 52 -16.72 -21.28 -10.44
N LYS A 53 -16.86 -22.63 -10.52
CA LYS A 53 -15.84 -23.55 -11.04
C LYS A 53 -15.24 -23.18 -12.42
N ASN A 54 -15.94 -22.39 -13.22
CA ASN A 54 -15.50 -21.98 -14.55
C ASN A 54 -15.30 -20.46 -14.69
N SER A 55 -15.22 -19.73 -13.56
CA SER A 55 -15.00 -18.29 -13.61
C SER A 55 -13.65 -17.94 -14.19
N THR A 56 -13.61 -17.01 -15.12
CA THR A 56 -12.37 -16.46 -15.63
C THR A 56 -11.69 -15.64 -14.51
N LEU A 57 -10.55 -16.11 -14.02
CA LEU A 57 -9.78 -15.47 -12.97
C LEU A 57 -8.94 -14.25 -13.48
N ALA A 58 -9.18 -13.83 -14.72
CA ALA A 58 -8.55 -12.65 -15.28
C ALA A 58 -9.14 -11.39 -14.67
N ASP A 59 -8.25 -10.50 -14.23
CA ASP A 59 -8.57 -9.15 -13.80
C ASP A 59 -9.51 -9.01 -12.59
N LEU A 60 -9.20 -9.71 -11.52
CA LEU A 60 -9.91 -9.67 -10.24
C LEU A 60 -9.63 -8.40 -9.43
N LYS A 61 -8.55 -7.70 -9.72
CA LYS A 61 -8.07 -6.58 -8.92
C LYS A 61 -9.15 -5.54 -8.66
N TRP A 62 -9.39 -5.22 -7.40
CA TRP A 62 -10.37 -4.27 -6.87
C TRP A 62 -11.85 -4.67 -7.03
N ARG A 63 -12.15 -5.86 -7.56
CA ARG A 63 -13.50 -6.36 -7.68
C ARG A 63 -14.02 -6.91 -6.36
N LYS A 64 -15.24 -6.53 -5.97
CA LYS A 64 -15.98 -7.20 -4.89
C LYS A 64 -16.33 -8.61 -5.31
N ALA A 65 -16.27 -9.54 -4.36
CA ALA A 65 -16.67 -10.91 -4.61
C ALA A 65 -17.22 -11.60 -3.38
N VAL A 66 -18.01 -12.64 -3.65
CA VAL A 66 -18.45 -13.63 -2.69
C VAL A 66 -17.73 -14.93 -2.99
N LEU A 67 -17.03 -15.45 -1.99
CA LEU A 67 -16.30 -16.72 -2.09
C LEU A 67 -16.99 -17.77 -1.23
N ARG A 68 -17.09 -18.99 -1.76
CA ARG A 68 -17.61 -20.14 -1.03
C ARG A 68 -16.55 -21.21 -0.90
N GLY A 69 -16.28 -21.64 0.33
CA GLY A 69 -15.21 -22.59 0.61
C GLY A 69 -14.92 -22.74 2.08
N SER A 70 -13.69 -23.07 2.44
CA SER A 70 -13.26 -23.26 3.84
C SER A 70 -11.87 -22.66 4.06
N TYR A 71 -11.62 -22.13 5.24
CA TYR A 71 -10.28 -21.77 5.66
C TYR A 71 -9.42 -23.02 5.86
N GLU A 72 -8.17 -22.93 5.44
CA GLU A 72 -7.15 -23.91 5.81
C GLU A 72 -6.67 -23.62 7.25
N GLU A 73 -6.05 -24.60 7.90
CA GLU A 73 -5.59 -24.44 9.28
C GLU A 73 -4.37 -23.53 9.42
N ILE A 74 -3.57 -23.42 8.33
CA ILE A 74 -2.35 -22.62 8.33
C ILE A 74 -2.67 -21.13 8.26
N ASN A 75 -2.06 -20.36 9.14
CA ASN A 75 -2.16 -18.90 9.18
C ASN A 75 -0.79 -18.26 8.97
N LEU A 76 -0.72 -17.30 8.07
CA LEU A 76 0.48 -16.51 7.81
C LEU A 76 0.37 -15.18 8.55
N LEU A 77 1.34 -14.89 9.40
CA LEU A 77 1.49 -13.60 10.09
C LEU A 77 2.47 -12.72 9.33
N LEU A 78 1.96 -11.76 8.58
CA LEU A 78 2.80 -10.78 7.92
C LEU A 78 3.30 -9.76 8.93
N ASP A 79 4.61 -9.78 9.18
CA ASP A 79 5.29 -8.98 10.20
C ASP A 79 5.39 -7.48 9.85
N ASN A 80 5.83 -6.69 10.82
CA ASN A 80 6.07 -5.24 10.69
C ASN A 80 4.83 -4.43 10.29
N ARG A 81 3.67 -4.78 10.85
CA ARG A 81 2.41 -4.05 10.67
C ARG A 81 2.07 -3.23 11.91
N VAL A 82 1.80 -1.95 11.68
CA VAL A 82 1.45 -1.01 12.75
C VAL A 82 0.01 -0.55 12.56
N TYR A 83 -0.79 -0.69 13.61
CA TYR A 83 -2.15 -0.18 13.70
C TYR A 83 -2.32 0.65 14.97
N MET A 84 -2.82 1.88 14.86
CA MET A 84 -2.97 2.81 15.99
C MET A 84 -1.72 2.91 16.89
N LYS A 85 -0.53 3.02 16.28
CA LYS A 85 0.79 3.06 16.95
C LYS A 85 1.18 1.78 17.69
N GLN A 86 0.44 0.70 17.54
CA GLN A 86 0.75 -0.61 18.11
C GLN A 86 1.35 -1.52 17.04
N SER A 87 2.40 -2.26 17.39
CA SER A 87 2.98 -3.28 16.54
C SER A 87 2.12 -4.54 16.49
N GLY A 88 2.15 -5.25 15.37
CA GLY A 88 1.38 -6.47 15.19
C GLY A 88 1.60 -7.09 13.82
N TYR A 89 0.65 -7.91 13.43
CA TYR A 89 0.67 -8.71 12.21
C TYR A 89 -0.58 -8.48 11.37
N GLU A 90 -0.48 -8.46 10.05
CA GLU A 90 -1.59 -8.79 9.19
C GLU A 90 -1.71 -10.30 9.06
N VAL A 91 -2.91 -10.82 9.26
CA VAL A 91 -3.19 -12.25 9.23
C VAL A 91 -3.72 -12.63 7.86
N LEU A 92 -3.00 -13.53 7.19
CA LEU A 92 -3.43 -14.10 5.92
C LEU A 92 -3.65 -15.59 6.11
N THR A 93 -4.83 -16.06 5.72
CA THR A 93 -5.20 -17.49 5.83
C THR A 93 -5.61 -17.98 4.45
N PRO A 94 -5.05 -19.10 3.96
CA PRO A 94 -5.51 -19.70 2.73
C PRO A 94 -6.97 -20.12 2.86
N PHE A 95 -7.74 -19.86 1.82
CA PHE A 95 -9.15 -20.23 1.70
C PHE A 95 -9.32 -21.11 0.46
N LYS A 96 -9.71 -22.34 0.70
CA LYS A 96 -9.95 -23.33 -0.34
C LYS A 96 -11.33 -23.10 -0.93
N LEU A 97 -11.39 -22.84 -2.23
CA LEU A 97 -12.62 -22.69 -2.98
C LEU A 97 -13.21 -24.06 -3.36
N ASN A 98 -14.51 -24.09 -3.63
CA ASN A 98 -15.20 -25.33 -4.05
C ASN A 98 -14.71 -25.88 -5.39
N ASP A 99 -14.06 -25.06 -6.23
CA ASP A 99 -13.49 -25.45 -7.51
C ASP A 99 -12.09 -26.10 -7.41
N GLY A 100 -11.55 -26.14 -6.20
CA GLY A 100 -10.22 -26.71 -5.93
C GLY A 100 -9.07 -25.70 -5.97
N ASN A 101 -9.32 -24.45 -6.38
CA ASN A 101 -8.36 -23.36 -6.25
C ASN A 101 -8.25 -22.90 -4.80
N ALA A 102 -7.23 -22.10 -4.50
CA ALA A 102 -7.09 -21.44 -3.22
C ALA A 102 -6.84 -19.95 -3.41
N VAL A 103 -7.25 -19.15 -2.45
CA VAL A 103 -6.97 -17.71 -2.39
C VAL A 103 -6.43 -17.36 -1.01
N LEU A 104 -5.50 -16.45 -0.97
CA LEU A 104 -4.99 -15.95 0.30
C LEU A 104 -5.94 -14.88 0.83
N VAL A 105 -6.61 -15.12 1.94
CA VAL A 105 -7.55 -14.18 2.56
C VAL A 105 -6.84 -13.35 3.61
N ASN A 106 -6.77 -12.04 3.40
CA ASN A 106 -6.32 -11.09 4.40
C ASN A 106 -7.49 -10.82 5.37
N ARG A 107 -7.40 -11.38 6.56
CA ARG A 107 -8.41 -11.29 7.61
C ARG A 107 -8.35 -9.98 8.41
N GLY A 108 -7.26 -9.23 8.30
CA GLY A 108 -7.03 -8.00 9.04
C GLY A 108 -5.82 -8.09 9.98
N TRP A 109 -5.77 -7.18 10.95
CA TRP A 109 -4.63 -6.98 11.83
C TRP A 109 -4.90 -7.53 13.24
N VAL A 110 -3.83 -8.04 13.87
CA VAL A 110 -3.81 -8.47 15.26
C VAL A 110 -2.56 -7.95 15.97
N SER A 111 -2.69 -7.54 17.24
CA SER A 111 -1.55 -7.07 18.04
C SER A 111 -0.59 -8.22 18.39
N ASN A 112 0.71 -7.94 18.35
CA ASN A 112 1.74 -8.82 18.93
C ASN A 112 2.02 -8.50 20.40
N ARG A 113 1.20 -7.67 21.06
CA ARG A 113 1.34 -7.23 22.45
C ARG A 113 2.73 -6.70 22.81
N GLY A 114 3.44 -6.14 21.83
CA GLY A 114 4.80 -5.61 22.03
C GLY A 114 5.92 -6.66 22.08
N SER A 115 5.61 -7.94 21.89
CA SER A 115 6.60 -9.03 21.81
C SER A 115 6.45 -9.83 20.54
N ARG A 116 7.58 -10.15 19.90
CA ARG A 116 7.60 -11.04 18.73
C ARG A 116 7.37 -12.50 19.11
N ASP A 117 7.57 -12.86 20.36
CA ASP A 117 7.35 -14.23 20.86
C ASP A 117 5.88 -14.51 21.17
N PHE A 118 5.06 -13.44 21.20
CA PHE A 118 3.62 -13.59 21.40
C PHE A 118 2.95 -14.13 20.13
N VAL A 119 2.36 -15.31 20.25
CA VAL A 119 1.57 -15.94 19.18
C VAL A 119 0.09 -15.68 19.43
N PRO A 120 -0.58 -14.91 18.54
CA PRO A 120 -1.99 -14.62 18.72
C PRO A 120 -2.88 -15.83 18.47
N SER A 121 -3.97 -15.97 19.23
CA SER A 121 -5.01 -16.97 18.97
C SER A 121 -5.92 -16.49 17.86
N ILE A 122 -5.79 -17.08 16.67
CA ILE A 122 -6.48 -16.65 15.44
C ILE A 122 -7.11 -17.82 14.67
N SER A 123 -7.21 -18.99 15.30
CA SER A 123 -7.78 -20.19 14.69
C SER A 123 -9.24 -19.97 14.30
N ILE A 124 -9.66 -20.60 13.20
CA ILE A 124 -11.05 -20.71 12.77
C ILE A 124 -11.34 -22.18 12.61
N ALA A 125 -12.48 -22.61 13.13
CA ALA A 125 -12.91 -23.98 12.92
C ALA A 125 -13.13 -24.27 11.43
N PRO A 126 -12.66 -25.41 10.90
CA PRO A 126 -12.87 -25.77 9.51
C PRO A 126 -14.36 -26.01 9.25
N GLN A 127 -14.96 -25.16 8.45
CA GLN A 127 -16.35 -25.28 8.01
C GLN A 127 -16.51 -24.61 6.65
N ILE A 128 -17.52 -25.05 5.91
CA ILE A 128 -17.87 -24.38 4.64
C ILE A 128 -18.54 -23.05 4.96
N LEU A 129 -17.98 -21.97 4.44
CA LEU A 129 -18.43 -20.60 4.64
C LEU A 129 -18.68 -19.91 3.30
N GLU A 130 -19.56 -18.93 3.33
CA GLU A 130 -19.65 -17.89 2.33
C GLU A 130 -19.07 -16.62 2.93
N ILE A 131 -18.03 -16.06 2.30
CA ILE A 131 -17.34 -14.86 2.78
C ILE A 131 -17.39 -13.76 1.73
N LYS A 132 -17.52 -12.51 2.19
CA LYS A 132 -17.57 -11.31 1.35
C LYS A 132 -16.33 -10.46 1.54
N GLY A 133 -15.92 -9.82 0.45
CA GLY A 133 -14.75 -8.96 0.44
C GLY A 133 -14.43 -8.47 -0.97
N TYR A 134 -13.18 -8.12 -1.19
CA TYR A 134 -12.71 -7.70 -2.51
C TYR A 134 -11.30 -8.22 -2.79
N PHE A 135 -10.97 -8.38 -4.05
CA PHE A 135 -9.63 -8.74 -4.49
C PHE A 135 -8.73 -7.50 -4.58
N GLY A 136 -7.49 -7.65 -4.18
CA GLY A 136 -6.49 -6.59 -4.30
C GLY A 136 -5.07 -7.14 -4.39
N PRO A 137 -4.09 -6.29 -4.69
CA PRO A 137 -2.70 -6.71 -4.71
C PRO A 137 -2.26 -7.17 -3.32
N PRO A 138 -1.25 -8.03 -3.22
CA PRO A 138 -0.64 -8.38 -1.94
C PRO A 138 -0.23 -7.13 -1.14
N PRO A 139 -0.37 -7.14 0.20
CA PRO A 139 0.08 -6.05 1.03
C PRO A 139 1.55 -5.72 0.81
N VAL A 140 1.85 -4.44 0.55
CA VAL A 140 3.23 -3.99 0.34
C VAL A 140 3.98 -4.06 1.66
N VAL A 141 5.16 -4.66 1.66
CA VAL A 141 6.10 -4.62 2.78
C VAL A 141 6.97 -3.38 2.69
N GLY A 142 7.39 -2.84 3.83
CA GLY A 142 8.22 -1.63 3.90
C GLY A 142 9.52 -1.75 3.09
N ILE A 143 10.08 -0.59 2.73
CA ILE A 143 11.36 -0.50 2.00
C ILE A 143 12.46 -1.07 2.88
N ARG A 144 13.21 -2.04 2.39
CA ARG A 144 14.46 -2.48 3.01
C ARG A 144 15.57 -1.53 2.61
N LEU A 145 16.19 -0.88 3.61
CA LEU A 145 17.30 0.06 3.39
C LEU A 145 18.64 -0.65 3.16
N PHE A 146 18.77 -1.94 3.49
CA PHE A 146 20.00 -2.71 3.34
C PHE A 146 19.75 -4.06 2.68
N GLY A 147 20.69 -4.39 1.75
CA GLY A 147 20.56 -5.52 0.82
C GLY A 147 20.80 -6.89 1.42
N HIS A 148 20.47 -7.87 0.65
CA HIS A 148 21.00 -9.23 0.48
C HIS A 148 21.35 -10.11 1.70
N GLU A 149 20.94 -9.83 2.90
CA GLU A 149 20.94 -10.89 3.89
C GLU A 149 19.81 -11.86 3.57
N LYS A 150 20.17 -13.15 3.38
CA LYS A 150 19.25 -14.30 3.39
C LYS A 150 18.66 -14.44 4.78
N PHE A 151 17.81 -13.48 5.20
CA PHE A 151 16.93 -13.75 6.31
C PHE A 151 15.95 -14.83 5.86
N GLU A 152 15.79 -15.85 6.65
CA GLU A 152 14.67 -16.77 6.49
C GLU A 152 13.40 -15.91 6.53
N LEU A 153 12.78 -15.73 5.36
CA LEU A 153 11.59 -14.91 5.18
C LEU A 153 10.38 -15.49 5.88
N THR A 154 10.54 -16.69 6.43
CA THR A 154 9.51 -17.49 7.08
C THR A 154 10.06 -18.08 8.37
N GLU A 155 9.28 -17.96 9.43
CA GLU A 155 9.56 -18.54 10.74
C GLU A 155 8.32 -19.32 11.20
N LYS A 156 8.47 -20.59 11.49
CA LYS A 156 7.41 -21.45 12.00
C LYS A 156 7.24 -21.21 13.50
N LEU A 157 6.10 -20.69 13.91
CA LEU A 157 5.77 -20.39 15.31
C LEU A 157 4.91 -21.46 15.99
N GLY A 158 4.67 -22.58 15.30
CA GLY A 158 3.84 -23.68 15.73
C GLY A 158 3.40 -24.50 14.53
N ASP A 159 2.49 -25.44 14.72
CA ASP A 159 2.07 -26.35 13.64
C ASP A 159 1.24 -25.64 12.57
N SER A 160 0.48 -24.61 12.94
CA SER A 160 -0.45 -23.91 12.06
C SER A 160 -0.18 -22.40 11.90
N ILE A 161 0.93 -21.88 12.42
CA ILE A 161 1.25 -20.45 12.37
C ILE A 161 2.66 -20.25 11.82
N ILE A 162 2.76 -19.46 10.76
CA ILE A 162 4.00 -19.12 10.08
C ILE A 162 4.13 -17.60 10.03
N ARG A 163 5.21 -17.06 10.59
CA ARG A 163 5.54 -15.63 10.46
C ARG A 163 6.28 -15.42 9.16
N ILE A 164 5.83 -14.45 8.37
CA ILE A 164 6.42 -14.07 7.08
C ILE A 164 6.73 -12.57 7.05
N GLN A 165 7.75 -12.19 6.32
CA GLN A 165 8.10 -10.79 6.11
C GLN A 165 7.68 -10.27 4.73
N LYS A 166 7.36 -11.17 3.81
CA LYS A 166 6.95 -10.85 2.42
C LYS A 166 5.92 -11.86 1.95
N ILE A 167 4.99 -11.39 1.14
CA ILE A 167 4.07 -12.27 0.42
C ILE A 167 4.64 -12.47 -0.98
N ASP A 168 4.98 -13.70 -1.29
CA ASP A 168 5.33 -14.14 -2.62
C ASP A 168 4.43 -15.34 -2.97
N PRO A 169 3.39 -15.15 -3.77
CA PRO A 169 2.45 -16.21 -4.10
C PRO A 169 3.12 -17.46 -4.71
N SER A 170 4.23 -17.28 -5.44
CA SER A 170 4.96 -18.38 -6.05
C SER A 170 5.68 -19.25 -5.02
N SER A 171 6.13 -18.66 -3.91
CA SER A 171 6.80 -19.38 -2.82
C SER A 171 5.83 -19.99 -1.80
N LEU A 172 4.55 -19.68 -1.89
CA LEU A 172 3.51 -20.13 -0.95
C LEU A 172 2.76 -21.40 -1.43
N GLY A 173 3.24 -22.08 -2.47
CA GLY A 173 2.64 -23.31 -2.97
C GLY A 173 2.50 -24.42 -1.91
N TYR A 174 3.38 -24.45 -0.91
CA TYR A 174 3.28 -25.38 0.22
C TYR A 174 2.10 -25.10 1.15
N VAL A 175 1.62 -23.84 1.20
CA VAL A 175 0.52 -23.42 2.08
C VAL A 175 -0.84 -23.80 1.49
N SER A 176 -0.89 -24.01 0.18
CA SER A 176 -2.12 -24.37 -0.55
C SER A 176 -2.26 -25.88 -0.82
N ASN A 177 -1.44 -26.72 -0.19
CA ASN A 177 -1.42 -28.18 -0.42
C ASN A 177 -1.34 -28.55 -1.92
N GLY A 178 -0.48 -27.83 -2.66
CA GLY A 178 -0.26 -28.06 -4.10
C GLY A 178 -1.35 -27.50 -5.03
N LYS A 179 -2.31 -26.74 -4.51
CA LYS A 179 -3.33 -26.08 -5.31
C LYS A 179 -2.82 -24.77 -5.89
N SER A 180 -3.40 -24.35 -7.00
CA SER A 180 -3.10 -23.04 -7.58
C SER A 180 -3.59 -21.93 -6.67
N LEU A 181 -2.66 -21.13 -6.17
CA LEU A 181 -2.96 -19.94 -5.39
C LEU A 181 -3.16 -18.75 -6.34
N LEU A 182 -4.26 -18.03 -6.17
CA LEU A 182 -4.52 -16.81 -6.94
C LEU A 182 -3.44 -15.75 -6.63
N LYS A 183 -3.09 -14.94 -7.63
CA LYS A 183 -2.09 -13.86 -7.48
C LYS A 183 -2.57 -12.74 -6.57
N GLU A 184 -3.86 -12.44 -6.63
CA GLU A 184 -4.51 -11.44 -5.81
C GLU A 184 -4.81 -11.98 -4.42
N VAL A 185 -4.74 -11.10 -3.44
CA VAL A 185 -5.19 -11.36 -2.07
C VAL A 185 -6.64 -10.94 -1.93
N PHE A 186 -7.44 -11.77 -1.29
CA PHE A 186 -8.83 -11.44 -0.96
C PHE A 186 -8.89 -10.73 0.38
N TYR A 187 -9.36 -9.51 0.38
CA TYR A 187 -9.48 -8.67 1.56
C TYR A 187 -10.86 -8.84 2.17
N LEU A 188 -10.93 -9.50 3.32
CA LEU A 188 -12.17 -9.86 4.00
C LEU A 188 -12.89 -8.62 4.54
N GLU A 189 -14.20 -8.53 4.41
CA GLU A 189 -15.01 -7.50 5.09
C GLU A 189 -15.02 -7.71 6.60
N GLY A 190 -15.09 -6.61 7.36
CA GLY A 190 -14.96 -6.64 8.82
C GLY A 190 -16.11 -7.35 9.56
N SER A 191 -17.26 -7.57 8.91
CA SER A 191 -18.43 -8.28 9.46
C SER A 191 -18.38 -9.79 9.24
N GLN A 192 -17.41 -10.30 8.49
CA GLN A 192 -17.36 -11.70 8.09
C GLN A 192 -16.72 -12.59 9.17
N VAL A 193 -17.06 -13.89 9.13
CA VAL A 193 -16.45 -14.90 10.03
C VAL A 193 -14.93 -14.92 9.81
N GLY A 194 -14.19 -14.81 10.90
CA GLY A 194 -12.73 -14.79 10.89
C GLY A 194 -12.14 -13.42 10.65
N ALA A 195 -12.94 -12.37 10.47
CA ALA A 195 -12.44 -11.01 10.36
C ALA A 195 -11.79 -10.55 11.68
N LEU A 196 -10.66 -9.87 11.53
CA LEU A 196 -9.90 -9.22 12.59
C LEU A 196 -10.03 -7.69 12.45
N LYS A 197 -9.19 -6.93 13.13
CA LYS A 197 -9.22 -5.46 12.98
C LYS A 197 -8.87 -5.05 11.54
N VAL A 198 -9.75 -4.29 10.92
CA VAL A 198 -9.57 -3.84 9.55
C VAL A 198 -9.28 -2.34 9.57
N ASP A 199 -8.06 -1.98 9.18
CA ASP A 199 -7.68 -0.58 8.89
C ASP A 199 -6.91 -0.58 7.57
N ARG A 200 -7.63 -0.41 6.49
CA ARG A 200 -7.03 -0.41 5.16
C ARG A 200 -7.17 0.96 4.53
N LYS A 201 -6.02 1.56 4.23
CA LYS A 201 -6.01 2.78 3.42
C LYS A 201 -6.51 2.44 2.02
N LEU A 202 -7.46 3.23 1.56
CA LEU A 202 -7.96 3.09 0.18
C LEU A 202 -6.82 3.32 -0.82
N PRO A 203 -6.76 2.54 -1.88
CA PRO A 203 -5.77 2.73 -2.95
C PRO A 203 -5.82 4.17 -3.48
N GLY A 204 -4.68 4.80 -3.63
CA GLY A 204 -4.60 6.17 -4.13
C GLY A 204 -5.02 7.28 -3.15
N SER A 205 -5.39 6.96 -1.90
CA SER A 205 -5.72 7.98 -0.91
C SER A 205 -4.55 8.93 -0.61
N GLY A 206 -4.87 10.19 -0.28
CA GLY A 206 -3.90 11.21 0.11
C GLY A 206 -3.28 11.95 -1.07
N SER A 207 -3.99 12.11 -2.21
CA SER A 207 -3.65 13.03 -3.30
C SER A 207 -3.58 14.46 -2.82
N GLU A 208 -4.48 14.86 -1.92
CA GLU A 208 -4.59 16.21 -1.35
C GLU A 208 -3.30 16.68 -0.67
N LYS A 209 -2.55 15.76 -0.07
CA LYS A 209 -1.24 16.08 0.55
C LYS A 209 -0.21 16.50 -0.50
N HIS A 210 -0.20 15.85 -1.65
CA HIS A 210 0.69 16.19 -2.74
C HIS A 210 0.29 17.52 -3.38
N GLU A 211 -1.01 17.80 -3.53
CA GLU A 211 -1.52 19.10 -3.98
C GLU A 211 -1.13 20.24 -3.03
N ALA A 212 -1.24 20.00 -1.72
CA ALA A 212 -0.79 20.96 -0.71
C ALA A 212 0.73 21.23 -0.80
N TYR A 213 1.53 20.18 -0.97
CA TYR A 213 2.98 20.35 -1.18
C TYR A 213 3.30 21.05 -2.52
N ALA A 214 2.58 20.77 -3.60
CA ALA A 214 2.74 21.48 -4.86
C ALA A 214 2.49 22.98 -4.68
N THR A 215 1.38 23.33 -4.02
CA THR A 215 1.05 24.72 -3.68
C THR A 215 2.15 25.40 -2.87
N GLN A 216 2.71 24.70 -1.89
CA GLN A 216 3.83 25.20 -1.09
C GLN A 216 5.08 25.46 -1.95
N TRP A 217 5.46 24.53 -2.82
CA TRP A 217 6.63 24.68 -3.71
C TRP A 217 6.46 25.86 -4.69
N PHE A 218 5.29 25.96 -5.33
CA PHE A 218 5.02 27.08 -6.23
C PHE A 218 4.95 28.41 -5.51
N SER A 219 4.39 28.47 -4.30
CA SER A 219 4.37 29.70 -3.49
C SER A 219 5.78 30.17 -3.14
N MET A 220 6.66 29.23 -2.76
CA MET A 220 8.06 29.55 -2.49
C MET A 220 8.78 30.03 -3.76
N ALA A 221 8.54 29.39 -4.90
CA ALA A 221 9.10 29.81 -6.19
C ALA A 221 8.65 31.22 -6.57
N ALA A 222 7.35 31.53 -6.42
CA ALA A 222 6.77 32.83 -6.72
C ALA A 222 7.34 33.94 -5.81
N ILE A 223 7.39 33.69 -4.49
CA ILE A 223 7.98 34.64 -3.53
C ILE A 223 9.45 34.90 -3.87
N LEU A 224 10.20 33.84 -4.13
CA LEU A 224 11.61 33.96 -4.50
C LEU A 224 11.75 34.77 -5.80
N ALA A 225 10.97 34.44 -6.85
CA ALA A 225 10.97 35.18 -8.11
C ALA A 225 10.63 36.67 -7.92
N PHE A 226 9.62 36.97 -7.09
CA PHE A 226 9.23 38.34 -6.77
C PHE A 226 10.37 39.12 -6.08
N ILE A 227 11.03 38.51 -5.09
CA ILE A 227 12.17 39.15 -4.39
C ILE A 227 13.31 39.44 -5.39
N GLY A 228 13.60 38.51 -6.31
CA GLY A 228 14.62 38.70 -7.32
C GLY A 228 14.29 39.82 -8.30
N LEU A 229 13.08 39.81 -8.81
CA LEU A 229 12.60 40.87 -9.71
C LEU A 229 12.61 42.25 -9.02
N TRP A 230 12.12 42.30 -7.78
CA TRP A 230 12.16 43.52 -6.99
C TRP A 230 13.57 44.07 -6.83
N ASN A 231 14.56 43.24 -6.50
CA ASN A 231 15.95 43.66 -6.37
C ASN A 231 16.59 44.08 -7.71
N LEU A 232 16.17 43.50 -8.81
CA LEU A 232 16.62 43.90 -10.17
C LEU A 232 16.05 45.26 -10.58
N LEU A 233 14.78 45.53 -10.27
CA LEU A 233 14.06 46.75 -10.60
C LEU A 233 14.41 47.93 -9.70
N ARG A 234 14.82 47.66 -8.47
CA ARG A 234 15.21 48.68 -7.51
C ARG A 234 16.43 49.44 -8.03
N LYS A 235 16.21 50.67 -8.55
CA LYS A 235 17.30 51.55 -8.97
C LYS A 235 18.22 51.79 -7.76
N LYS A 236 19.52 51.64 -7.88
CA LYS A 236 20.47 52.10 -6.89
C LYS A 236 20.22 53.61 -6.73
N ALA A 237 19.96 54.07 -5.50
CA ALA A 237 20.17 55.47 -5.20
C ALA A 237 21.62 55.83 -5.53
N PRO A 238 21.89 56.96 -6.16
CA PRO A 238 23.29 57.36 -6.39
C PRO A 238 23.94 57.51 -5.00
N ASP A 239 25.11 56.88 -4.85
CA ASP A 239 25.97 57.03 -3.68
C ASP A 239 26.38 58.54 -3.66
N GLU A 240 25.90 59.29 -2.66
CA GLU A 240 26.38 60.67 -2.35
C GLU A 240 27.77 60.64 -1.74
#